data_615a323b6c1e6322e425d23417b4e433
#
_entry.id   615a323b6c1e6322e425d23417b4e433
#
_cell.length_a   1.000
_cell.length_b   1.000
_cell.length_c   1.000
_cell.angle_alpha   90.00
_cell.angle_beta   90.00
_cell.angle_gamma   90.00
#
_symmetry.space_group_name_H-M   'P 1'
#
loop_
_entity.id
_entity.type
_entity.pdbx_description
1 polymer ?
#
loop_
_entity_poly.entity_id
_entity_poly.type
_entity_poly.pdbx_seq_one_letter_code
_entity_poly.pdbx_strand_id
1 'polypeptide(L)'
;MSIRSAEDESRPFVLKGGGTERSMRRRVRSVQGVRSRENGARRFDLTLSENPFPPLPSVMEAMNSALAHANRYPEFLPERLPRLIADRVGADADQVVVGAGATGVALQIMQTLAGPGREMVFASPTFDGYPIMAAMAGLESVAVPLDSSGRQDLWGMARAIGERTALVAVCRPHNPTGTVAAASELKAFLFGVPRHIPVILDEAYAEFLSAEEALDPLELLARYPNLLILRTFSKAYGLAGLRIGYAFGHRDLVRRVRRLQVPFGMPETATAAVAASYAAATELNERVLRITVQREMLRTTLRRSGIRIPRSRGNFLYLPGPGMVETLARAGIAAKGYPDGSARIAVGDVAADRAVERALCGPALVRVERAAAEESGVWSTTAPADPVRAGNLRT
;
A
#
# COMPACT_ATOMS: atom_id res chain seq x y z
N MET A 1 -30.91 -33.77 54.17
CA MET A 1 -29.74 -33.19 54.85
C MET A 1 -29.14 -32.11 54.00
N SER A 2 -29.08 -30.92 54.54
CA SER A 2 -28.87 -29.57 54.10
C SER A 2 -28.13 -29.32 52.80
N ILE A 3 -28.83 -28.60 51.93
CA ILE A 3 -28.30 -27.79 50.83
C ILE A 3 -27.77 -26.48 51.47
N ARG A 4 -26.52 -26.15 51.22
CA ARG A 4 -25.98 -24.78 51.44
C ARG A 4 -25.74 -24.11 50.10
N SER A 5 -26.44 -23.03 49.93
CA SER A 5 -26.26 -21.97 48.94
C SER A 5 -24.86 -21.35 49.01
N ALA A 6 -24.21 -21.10 47.89
CA ALA A 6 -23.07 -20.23 47.76
C ALA A 6 -23.47 -19.06 46.87
N GLU A 7 -23.54 -17.90 47.49
CA GLU A 7 -23.73 -16.59 46.90
C GLU A 7 -22.48 -16.10 46.19
N ASP A 8 -22.69 -15.52 45.05
CA ASP A 8 -22.14 -14.31 44.43
C ASP A 8 -20.73 -13.83 44.86
N GLU A 9 -19.78 -13.88 43.94
CA GLU A 9 -18.62 -12.96 43.90
C GLU A 9 -18.33 -12.54 42.47
N SER A 10 -19.09 -11.55 41.98
CA SER A 10 -18.73 -10.72 40.85
C SER A 10 -17.73 -9.66 41.31
N ARG A 11 -16.43 -9.90 41.16
CA ARG A 11 -15.39 -8.88 41.25
C ARG A 11 -14.75 -8.62 39.88
N PRO A 12 -14.68 -7.35 39.43
CA PRO A 12 -13.99 -6.99 38.18
C PRO A 12 -12.48 -7.17 38.35
N PHE A 13 -11.87 -7.78 37.35
CA PHE A 13 -10.42 -7.99 37.24
C PHE A 13 -9.73 -6.63 37.02
N VAL A 14 -9.09 -6.09 38.06
CA VAL A 14 -8.27 -4.86 37.96
C VAL A 14 -6.83 -5.25 37.73
N LEU A 15 -6.33 -5.02 36.51
CA LEU A 15 -4.90 -5.08 36.21
C LEU A 15 -4.17 -3.90 36.90
N LYS A 16 -3.47 -4.20 37.99
CA LYS A 16 -2.44 -3.30 38.54
C LYS A 16 -1.16 -3.45 37.71
N GLY A 17 -0.91 -2.50 36.82
CA GLY A 17 0.34 -2.31 36.09
C GLY A 17 0.70 -0.84 36.14
N GLY A 18 1.49 -0.43 37.14
CA GLY A 18 2.08 0.91 37.20
C GLY A 18 3.20 1.05 36.18
N GLY A 19 3.06 2.00 35.25
CA GLY A 19 4.10 2.34 34.29
C GLY A 19 3.56 3.21 33.15
N THR A 20 3.48 4.52 33.40
CA THR A 20 3.51 5.61 32.43
C THR A 20 2.53 5.60 31.24
N GLU A 21 1.25 5.74 31.53
CA GLU A 21 0.22 6.13 30.55
C GLU A 21 0.55 7.42 29.77
N ARG A 22 1.41 8.28 30.32
CA ARG A 22 1.88 9.52 29.67
C ARG A 22 2.81 9.29 28.47
N SER A 23 3.61 8.23 28.43
CA SER A 23 4.54 8.00 27.33
C SER A 23 3.86 7.36 26.11
N MET A 24 2.84 6.53 26.32
CA MET A 24 2.05 5.96 25.25
C MET A 24 1.15 6.99 24.56
N ARG A 25 0.52 7.89 25.31
CA ARG A 25 -0.32 8.96 24.74
C ARG A 25 0.48 9.97 23.89
N ARG A 26 1.77 10.15 24.15
CA ARG A 26 2.63 11.05 23.36
C ARG A 26 3.06 10.46 22.02
N ARG A 27 3.21 9.13 21.92
CA ARG A 27 3.54 8.44 20.66
C ARG A 27 2.32 8.26 19.74
N VAL A 28 1.12 8.09 20.28
CA VAL A 28 -0.10 7.93 19.46
C VAL A 28 -0.57 9.28 18.87
N ARG A 29 -0.27 10.41 19.50
CA ARG A 29 -0.63 11.74 18.97
C ARG A 29 0.17 12.18 17.73
N SER A 30 1.26 11.53 17.39
CA SER A 30 2.06 11.86 16.18
C SER A 30 1.56 11.18 14.90
N VAL A 31 0.54 10.32 14.96
CA VAL A 31 0.04 9.54 13.80
C VAL A 31 -1.36 9.96 13.37
N GLN A 32 -2.11 10.67 14.20
CA GLN A 32 -3.42 11.20 13.80
C GLN A 32 -3.27 12.66 13.35
N GLY A 33 -3.15 12.86 12.03
CA GLY A 33 -3.40 14.15 11.40
C GLY A 33 -4.84 14.57 11.69
N VAL A 34 -5.04 15.34 12.75
CA VAL A 34 -6.31 16.02 13.03
C VAL A 34 -6.59 16.94 11.85
N ARG A 35 -7.70 16.73 11.16
CA ARG A 35 -8.28 17.68 10.21
C ARG A 35 -8.69 18.95 10.97
N SER A 36 -7.74 19.81 11.30
CA SER A 36 -8.02 21.16 11.81
C SER A 36 -8.19 22.08 10.61
N ARG A 37 -9.41 22.59 10.45
CA ARG A 37 -9.69 23.75 9.61
C ARG A 37 -9.12 24.98 10.33
N GLU A 38 -7.90 25.37 9.95
CA GLU A 38 -7.36 26.67 10.32
C GLU A 38 -6.88 27.40 9.06
N ASN A 39 -7.45 28.57 8.88
CA ASN A 39 -7.07 29.64 7.93
C ASN A 39 -6.84 29.30 6.46
N GLY A 40 -7.84 29.45 5.64
CA GLY A 40 -7.83 29.99 4.25
C GLY A 40 -6.96 29.37 3.16
N ALA A 41 -5.87 28.70 3.46
CA ALA A 41 -5.01 28.03 2.49
C ALA A 41 -5.39 26.54 2.36
N ARG A 42 -5.67 26.13 1.14
CA ARG A 42 -5.97 24.73 0.81
C ARG A 42 -4.79 23.86 1.20
N ARG A 43 -4.97 22.95 2.18
CA ARG A 43 -3.92 22.04 2.66
C ARG A 43 -4.03 20.72 1.90
N PHE A 44 -2.92 20.26 1.30
CA PHE A 44 -2.84 18.96 0.64
C PHE A 44 -2.18 17.95 1.57
N ASP A 45 -2.82 16.80 1.77
CA ASP A 45 -2.22 15.66 2.47
C ASP A 45 -1.78 14.60 1.44
N LEU A 46 -0.48 14.50 1.22
CA LEU A 46 0.17 13.58 0.30
C LEU A 46 1.00 12.51 1.05
N THR A 47 0.75 12.34 2.35
CA THR A 47 1.53 11.43 3.21
C THR A 47 1.31 9.97 2.92
N LEU A 48 0.10 9.59 2.48
CA LEU A 48 -0.26 8.22 2.14
C LEU A 48 -0.28 8.05 0.61
N SER A 49 0.14 6.88 0.13
CA SER A 49 0.08 6.57 -1.31
C SER A 49 -1.37 6.20 -1.68
N GLU A 50 -2.30 7.14 -1.49
CA GLU A 50 -3.70 6.97 -1.84
C GLU A 50 -3.92 7.25 -3.34
N ASN A 51 -4.97 6.65 -3.90
CA ASN A 51 -5.44 6.98 -5.22
C ASN A 51 -6.20 8.32 -5.14
N PRO A 52 -5.88 9.34 -5.96
CA PRO A 52 -6.54 10.64 -5.87
C PRO A 52 -7.99 10.62 -6.38
N PHE A 53 -8.39 9.56 -7.07
CA PHE A 53 -9.73 9.41 -7.63
C PHE A 53 -10.62 8.54 -6.71
N PRO A 54 -11.93 8.83 -6.62
CA PRO A 54 -12.89 7.95 -5.95
C PRO A 54 -12.93 6.57 -6.65
N PRO A 55 -13.51 5.54 -6.03
CA PRO A 55 -13.76 4.27 -6.71
C PRO A 55 -14.50 4.48 -8.06
N LEU A 56 -14.33 3.55 -9.00
CA LEU A 56 -15.03 3.60 -10.30
C LEU A 56 -16.56 3.61 -10.09
N PRO A 57 -17.35 4.27 -10.96
CA PRO A 57 -18.80 4.36 -10.78
C PRO A 57 -19.48 3.00 -10.64
N SER A 58 -19.12 2.02 -11.47
CA SER A 58 -19.63 0.64 -11.39
C SER A 58 -19.25 -0.06 -10.08
N VAL A 59 -18.07 0.23 -9.54
CA VAL A 59 -17.64 -0.29 -8.25
C VAL A 59 -18.43 0.34 -7.10
N MET A 60 -18.71 1.66 -7.17
CA MET A 60 -19.56 2.34 -6.18
C MET A 60 -20.98 1.77 -6.18
N GLU A 61 -21.56 1.52 -7.35
CA GLU A 61 -22.88 0.92 -7.48
C GLU A 61 -22.94 -0.49 -6.87
N ALA A 62 -21.96 -1.34 -7.17
CA ALA A 62 -21.86 -2.68 -6.61
C ALA A 62 -21.73 -2.67 -5.08
N MET A 63 -20.93 -1.73 -4.54
CA MET A 63 -20.81 -1.56 -3.09
C MET A 63 -22.10 -1.11 -2.45
N ASN A 64 -22.81 -0.14 -3.05
CA ASN A 64 -24.10 0.34 -2.54
C ASN A 64 -25.16 -0.77 -2.53
N SER A 65 -25.18 -1.62 -3.57
CA SER A 65 -26.06 -2.80 -3.61
C SER A 65 -25.72 -3.81 -2.50
N ALA A 66 -24.44 -4.05 -2.25
CA ALA A 66 -24.01 -4.94 -1.18
C ALA A 66 -24.31 -4.38 0.22
N LEU A 67 -24.27 -3.06 0.41
CA LEU A 67 -24.63 -2.40 1.68
C LEU A 67 -26.09 -2.64 2.09
N ALA A 68 -27.00 -2.90 1.15
CA ALA A 68 -28.38 -3.26 1.48
C ALA A 68 -28.50 -4.54 2.34
N HIS A 69 -27.45 -5.36 2.37
CA HIS A 69 -27.38 -6.59 3.14
C HIS A 69 -26.41 -6.51 4.33
N ALA A 70 -26.00 -5.29 4.73
CA ALA A 70 -25.01 -5.08 5.81
C ALA A 70 -25.45 -5.64 7.19
N ASN A 71 -26.75 -5.96 7.36
CA ASN A 71 -27.27 -6.63 8.54
C ASN A 71 -27.04 -8.16 8.55
N ARG A 72 -26.40 -8.70 7.53
CA ARG A 72 -26.07 -10.14 7.42
C ARG A 72 -24.57 -10.36 7.54
N TYR A 73 -24.20 -11.48 8.16
CA TYR A 73 -22.81 -11.91 8.17
C TYR A 73 -22.34 -12.28 6.75
N PRO A 74 -21.09 -11.97 6.40
CA PRO A 74 -20.46 -12.51 5.19
C PRO A 74 -20.17 -14.02 5.34
N GLU A 75 -19.46 -14.59 4.38
CA GLU A 75 -18.97 -15.98 4.47
C GLU A 75 -18.15 -16.19 5.75
N PHE A 76 -18.38 -17.34 6.43
CA PHE A 76 -17.63 -17.70 7.64
C PHE A 76 -16.11 -17.71 7.38
N LEU A 77 -15.67 -18.45 6.38
CA LEU A 77 -14.35 -18.31 5.77
C LEU A 77 -14.55 -17.88 4.32
N PRO A 78 -13.72 -16.96 3.79
CA PRO A 78 -13.89 -16.44 2.45
C PRO A 78 -13.63 -17.54 1.42
N GLU A 79 -14.59 -17.79 0.53
CA GLU A 79 -14.47 -18.71 -0.59
C GLU A 79 -14.64 -18.03 -1.95
N ARG A 80 -15.63 -17.14 -2.10
CA ARG A 80 -15.92 -16.45 -3.36
C ARG A 80 -14.80 -15.50 -3.75
N LEU A 81 -14.30 -14.71 -2.79
CA LEU A 81 -13.24 -13.73 -3.06
C LEU A 81 -11.93 -14.40 -3.50
N PRO A 82 -11.42 -15.46 -2.84
CA PRO A 82 -10.27 -16.22 -3.35
C PRO A 82 -10.48 -16.80 -4.74
N ARG A 83 -11.67 -17.29 -5.10
CA ARG A 83 -11.98 -17.80 -6.45
C ARG A 83 -11.89 -16.69 -7.49
N LEU A 84 -12.53 -15.53 -7.26
CA LEU A 84 -12.46 -14.37 -8.15
C LEU A 84 -11.02 -13.91 -8.39
N ILE A 85 -10.20 -13.91 -7.35
CA ILE A 85 -8.80 -13.52 -7.46
C ILE A 85 -8.01 -14.60 -8.21
N ALA A 86 -8.22 -15.86 -7.90
CA ALA A 86 -7.56 -16.99 -8.55
C ALA A 86 -7.81 -16.99 -10.06
N ASP A 87 -9.07 -16.84 -10.48
CA ASP A 87 -9.45 -16.72 -11.90
C ASP A 87 -8.71 -15.57 -12.59
N ARG A 88 -8.53 -14.44 -11.89
CA ARG A 88 -7.84 -13.26 -12.44
C ARG A 88 -6.34 -13.44 -12.58
N VAL A 89 -5.70 -14.15 -11.65
CA VAL A 89 -4.23 -14.34 -11.65
C VAL A 89 -3.80 -15.65 -12.31
N GLY A 90 -4.75 -16.50 -12.72
CA GLY A 90 -4.50 -17.80 -13.36
C GLY A 90 -4.05 -18.88 -12.37
N ALA A 91 -4.40 -18.77 -11.09
CA ALA A 91 -4.07 -19.73 -10.04
C ALA A 91 -5.32 -20.53 -9.63
N ASP A 92 -5.15 -21.47 -8.70
CA ASP A 92 -6.29 -22.16 -8.07
C ASP A 92 -6.72 -21.43 -6.78
N ALA A 93 -7.98 -21.54 -6.41
CA ALA A 93 -8.53 -20.85 -5.22
C ALA A 93 -7.82 -21.24 -3.91
N ASP A 94 -7.28 -22.44 -3.80
CA ASP A 94 -6.54 -22.93 -2.63
C ASP A 94 -5.07 -22.38 -2.59
N GLN A 95 -4.64 -21.75 -3.66
CA GLN A 95 -3.37 -21.01 -3.73
C GLN A 95 -3.51 -19.53 -3.34
N VAL A 96 -4.71 -19.05 -2.99
CA VAL A 96 -4.98 -17.65 -2.65
C VAL A 96 -5.39 -17.52 -1.18
N VAL A 97 -4.83 -16.56 -0.47
CA VAL A 97 -5.27 -16.10 0.85
C VAL A 97 -5.63 -14.62 0.80
N VAL A 98 -6.72 -14.24 1.44
CA VAL A 98 -7.23 -12.86 1.48
C VAL A 98 -7.26 -12.33 2.91
N GLY A 99 -7.28 -11.01 3.07
CA GLY A 99 -7.34 -10.41 4.40
C GLY A 99 -7.54 -8.90 4.39
N ALA A 100 -7.51 -8.31 5.57
CA ALA A 100 -7.73 -6.88 5.81
C ALA A 100 -6.62 -5.99 5.22
N GLY A 101 -6.57 -5.89 3.90
CA GLY A 101 -5.51 -5.28 3.10
C GLY A 101 -4.27 -6.18 3.01
N ALA A 102 -3.32 -5.80 2.16
CA ALA A 102 -2.03 -6.49 2.09
C ALA A 102 -1.33 -6.53 3.47
N THR A 103 -1.54 -5.51 4.31
CA THR A 103 -1.03 -5.44 5.69
C THR A 103 -1.55 -6.60 6.54
N GLY A 104 -2.86 -6.88 6.51
CA GLY A 104 -3.45 -7.99 7.26
C GLY A 104 -2.92 -9.35 6.78
N VAL A 105 -2.79 -9.52 5.46
CA VAL A 105 -2.24 -10.74 4.86
C VAL A 105 -0.76 -10.92 5.20
N ALA A 106 0.04 -9.85 5.13
CA ALA A 106 1.46 -9.89 5.49
C ALA A 106 1.65 -10.25 6.97
N LEU A 107 0.85 -9.66 7.88
CA LEU A 107 0.88 -10.01 9.30
C LEU A 107 0.51 -11.48 9.51
N GLN A 108 -0.49 -11.98 8.83
CA GLN A 108 -0.92 -13.39 8.89
C GLN A 108 0.21 -14.33 8.43
N ILE A 109 0.93 -13.97 7.35
CA ILE A 109 2.11 -14.69 6.89
C ILE A 109 3.22 -14.67 7.97
N MET A 110 3.53 -13.51 8.52
CA MET A 110 4.54 -13.35 9.57
C MET A 110 4.23 -14.18 10.80
N GLN A 111 2.98 -14.14 11.29
CA GLN A 111 2.52 -14.94 12.44
C GLN A 111 2.59 -16.45 12.18
N THR A 112 2.35 -16.88 10.94
CA THR A 112 2.49 -18.30 10.54
C THR A 112 3.93 -18.81 10.62
N LEU A 113 4.90 -17.91 10.45
CA LEU A 113 6.33 -18.23 10.35
C LEU A 113 7.12 -17.82 11.59
N ALA A 114 6.49 -17.10 12.51
CA ALA A 114 7.09 -16.60 13.73
C ALA A 114 7.53 -17.72 14.68
N GLY A 115 8.49 -17.41 15.51
CA GLY A 115 9.00 -18.27 16.58
C GLY A 115 10.05 -17.52 17.40
N PRO A 116 10.41 -17.98 18.59
CA PRO A 116 11.39 -17.32 19.45
C PRO A 116 12.72 -17.08 18.73
N GLY A 117 13.22 -15.83 18.75
CA GLY A 117 14.47 -15.44 18.14
C GLY A 117 14.54 -15.52 16.63
N ARG A 118 13.39 -15.67 15.95
CA ARG A 118 13.32 -15.69 14.47
C ARG A 118 13.36 -14.29 13.90
N GLU A 119 13.89 -14.16 12.71
CA GLU A 119 14.18 -12.88 12.05
C GLU A 119 13.40 -12.71 10.74
N MET A 120 13.15 -11.45 10.40
CA MET A 120 12.66 -11.04 9.09
C MET A 120 13.64 -10.09 8.43
N VAL A 121 14.11 -10.42 7.22
CA VAL A 121 15.01 -9.60 6.41
C VAL A 121 14.21 -8.74 5.44
N PHE A 122 14.50 -7.44 5.39
CA PHE A 122 13.90 -6.49 4.44
C PHE A 122 14.82 -5.28 4.19
N ALA A 123 14.60 -4.55 3.09
CA ALA A 123 15.34 -3.33 2.79
C ALA A 123 14.89 -2.15 3.67
N SER A 124 15.77 -1.18 3.97
CA SER A 124 15.44 0.01 4.77
C SER A 124 16.02 1.29 4.13
N PRO A 125 15.24 2.38 4.01
CA PRO A 125 13.82 2.49 4.33
C PRO A 125 12.93 1.61 3.45
N THR A 126 11.78 1.20 3.97
CA THR A 126 10.78 0.40 3.26
C THR A 126 9.36 0.85 3.63
N PHE A 127 8.34 0.05 3.32
CA PHE A 127 7.01 0.23 3.87
C PHE A 127 7.05 0.14 5.41
N ASP A 128 6.70 1.22 6.10
CA ASP A 128 6.78 1.31 7.58
C ASP A 128 6.02 0.20 8.33
N GLY A 129 5.08 -0.44 7.65
CA GLY A 129 4.32 -1.56 8.21
C GLY A 129 5.18 -2.81 8.48
N TYR A 130 6.26 -3.03 7.74
CA TYR A 130 7.07 -4.25 7.91
C TYR A 130 7.70 -4.38 9.30
N PRO A 131 8.46 -3.41 9.83
CA PRO A 131 9.02 -3.53 11.17
C PRO A 131 7.94 -3.59 12.25
N ILE A 132 6.80 -2.90 12.06
CA ILE A 132 5.68 -2.94 13.00
C ILE A 132 5.04 -4.33 13.03
N MET A 133 4.74 -4.90 11.86
CA MET A 133 4.13 -6.23 11.75
C MET A 133 5.09 -7.34 12.19
N ALA A 134 6.39 -7.21 11.90
CA ALA A 134 7.41 -8.12 12.39
C ALA A 134 7.40 -8.16 13.94
N ALA A 135 7.42 -6.99 14.58
CA ALA A 135 7.32 -6.89 16.04
C ALA A 135 6.00 -7.47 16.60
N MET A 136 4.85 -7.20 15.94
CA MET A 136 3.56 -7.79 16.32
C MET A 136 3.55 -9.32 16.21
N ALA A 137 4.29 -9.88 15.26
CA ALA A 137 4.42 -11.31 15.05
C ALA A 137 5.52 -11.94 15.93
N GLY A 138 6.29 -11.17 16.68
CA GLY A 138 7.41 -11.67 17.47
C GLY A 138 8.67 -12.01 16.64
N LEU A 139 8.83 -11.39 15.48
CA LEU A 139 10.01 -11.48 14.63
C LEU A 139 10.96 -10.32 14.90
N GLU A 140 12.25 -10.59 14.93
CA GLU A 140 13.29 -9.56 14.95
C GLU A 140 13.51 -8.98 13.54
N SER A 141 13.69 -7.66 13.44
CA SER A 141 13.87 -6.97 12.16
C SER A 141 15.35 -6.93 11.77
N VAL A 142 15.69 -7.48 10.60
CA VAL A 142 17.00 -7.34 9.98
C VAL A 142 16.86 -6.41 8.78
N ALA A 143 17.17 -5.13 9.01
CA ALA A 143 17.01 -4.05 8.04
C ALA A 143 18.30 -3.86 7.24
N VAL A 144 18.25 -4.09 5.92
CA VAL A 144 19.37 -3.91 5.01
C VAL A 144 19.26 -2.55 4.32
N PRO A 145 20.28 -1.67 4.40
CA PRO A 145 20.24 -0.36 3.74
C PRO A 145 20.03 -0.49 2.23
N LEU A 146 19.38 0.55 1.64
CA LEU A 146 19.32 0.69 0.19
C LEU A 146 20.71 0.95 -0.39
N ASP A 147 20.89 0.65 -1.66
CA ASP A 147 22.11 1.03 -2.40
C ASP A 147 22.19 2.56 -2.60
N SER A 148 23.32 3.06 -3.09
CA SER A 148 23.58 4.49 -3.31
C SER A 148 22.63 5.13 -4.34
N SER A 149 21.90 4.34 -5.12
CA SER A 149 20.89 4.78 -6.09
C SER A 149 19.46 4.74 -5.53
N GLY A 150 19.29 4.37 -4.28
CA GLY A 150 17.97 4.24 -3.62
C GLY A 150 17.21 2.98 -4.01
N ARG A 151 17.90 1.92 -4.47
CA ARG A 151 17.32 0.61 -4.79
C ARG A 151 17.53 -0.36 -3.63
N GLN A 152 16.68 -1.36 -3.54
CA GLN A 152 16.92 -2.47 -2.62
C GLN A 152 18.22 -3.20 -2.99
N ASP A 153 19.14 -3.30 -2.04
CA ASP A 153 20.36 -4.11 -2.19
C ASP A 153 20.02 -5.59 -2.00
N LEU A 154 19.56 -6.23 -3.06
CA LEU A 154 19.19 -7.67 -3.03
C LEU A 154 20.40 -8.56 -2.70
N TRP A 155 21.61 -8.14 -3.06
CA TRP A 155 22.82 -8.84 -2.69
C TRP A 155 23.10 -8.73 -1.19
N GLY A 156 23.00 -7.54 -0.64
CA GLY A 156 23.10 -7.31 0.81
C GLY A 156 22.02 -8.07 1.58
N MET A 157 20.78 -8.10 1.06
CA MET A 157 19.69 -8.88 1.64
C MET A 157 19.98 -10.38 1.62
N ALA A 158 20.54 -10.92 0.53
CA ALA A 158 20.93 -12.33 0.45
C ALA A 158 22.01 -12.69 1.49
N ARG A 159 23.00 -11.81 1.72
CA ARG A 159 24.03 -12.00 2.75
C ARG A 159 23.51 -11.88 4.17
N ALA A 160 22.42 -11.16 4.38
CA ALA A 160 21.78 -11.03 5.69
C ALA A 160 20.92 -12.24 6.07
N ILE A 161 20.67 -13.17 5.14
CA ILE A 161 19.94 -14.41 5.41
C ILE A 161 20.84 -15.36 6.22
N GLY A 162 20.34 -15.79 7.38
CA GLY A 162 21.03 -16.71 8.29
C GLY A 162 20.09 -17.77 8.86
N GLU A 163 20.60 -18.57 9.79
CA GLU A 163 19.86 -19.69 10.43
C GLU A 163 18.59 -19.22 11.16
N ARG A 164 18.60 -18.00 11.69
CA ARG A 164 17.44 -17.40 12.37
C ARG A 164 16.41 -16.82 11.42
N THR A 165 16.73 -16.64 10.12
CA THR A 165 15.80 -16.03 9.17
C THR A 165 14.56 -16.90 8.98
N ALA A 166 13.39 -16.35 9.30
CA ALA A 166 12.09 -16.97 9.09
C ALA A 166 11.42 -16.51 7.79
N LEU A 167 11.74 -15.29 7.36
CA LEU A 167 11.03 -14.63 6.26
C LEU A 167 11.90 -13.54 5.64
N VAL A 168 11.77 -13.35 4.33
CA VAL A 168 12.33 -12.21 3.60
C VAL A 168 11.22 -11.46 2.89
N ALA A 169 11.26 -10.12 2.86
CA ALA A 169 10.34 -9.31 2.06
C ALA A 169 11.08 -8.45 1.05
N VAL A 170 10.65 -8.54 -0.21
CA VAL A 170 11.13 -7.73 -1.33
C VAL A 170 9.94 -6.97 -1.91
N CYS A 171 10.04 -5.63 -2.02
CA CYS A 171 9.01 -4.80 -2.64
C CYS A 171 9.33 -4.53 -4.11
N ARG A 172 8.39 -4.79 -5.01
CA ARG A 172 8.56 -4.55 -6.44
C ARG A 172 7.25 -4.13 -7.11
N PRO A 173 7.06 -2.83 -7.37
CA PRO A 173 7.91 -1.64 -7.12
C PRO A 173 8.18 -1.36 -5.64
N HIS A 174 9.34 -0.79 -5.36
CA HIS A 174 9.76 -0.50 -4.00
C HIS A 174 9.06 0.73 -3.42
N ASN A 175 8.52 0.61 -2.22
CA ASN A 175 8.07 1.74 -1.41
C ASN A 175 9.14 2.00 -0.33
N PRO A 176 9.80 3.18 -0.27
CA PRO A 176 9.31 4.47 -0.73
C PRO A 176 9.85 5.00 -2.07
N THR A 177 10.86 4.39 -2.66
CA THR A 177 11.59 5.01 -3.77
C THR A 177 10.93 4.86 -5.14
N GLY A 178 10.01 3.91 -5.28
CA GLY A 178 9.33 3.59 -6.54
C GLY A 178 10.21 2.83 -7.54
N THR A 179 11.45 2.51 -7.16
CA THR A 179 12.39 1.77 -8.01
C THR A 179 11.96 0.33 -8.20
N VAL A 180 12.42 -0.27 -9.29
CA VAL A 180 12.08 -1.66 -9.66
C VAL A 180 13.38 -2.45 -9.80
N ALA A 181 13.50 -3.54 -9.07
CA ALA A 181 14.58 -4.52 -9.28
C ALA A 181 14.42 -5.17 -10.66
N ALA A 182 15.51 -5.30 -11.40
CA ALA A 182 15.47 -5.97 -12.70
C ALA A 182 15.01 -7.43 -12.54
N ALA A 183 14.37 -7.97 -13.58
CA ALA A 183 13.89 -9.36 -13.58
C ALA A 183 15.02 -10.37 -13.29
N SER A 184 16.19 -10.14 -13.89
CA SER A 184 17.37 -10.98 -13.68
C SER A 184 17.91 -10.89 -12.24
N GLU A 185 17.96 -9.69 -11.64
CA GLU A 185 18.40 -9.48 -10.26
C GLU A 185 17.45 -10.18 -9.27
N LEU A 186 16.13 -10.03 -9.48
CA LEU A 186 15.13 -10.69 -8.63
C LEU A 186 15.21 -12.21 -8.77
N LYS A 187 15.28 -12.75 -10.01
CA LYS A 187 15.39 -14.20 -10.25
C LYS A 187 16.67 -14.77 -9.65
N ALA A 188 17.81 -14.07 -9.73
CA ALA A 188 19.06 -14.47 -9.10
C ALA A 188 18.96 -14.48 -7.57
N PHE A 189 18.35 -13.44 -6.98
CA PHE A 189 18.07 -13.36 -5.54
C PHE A 189 17.21 -14.54 -5.08
N LEU A 190 16.06 -14.77 -5.71
CA LEU A 190 15.13 -15.85 -5.37
C LEU A 190 15.78 -17.24 -5.49
N PHE A 191 16.67 -17.43 -6.48
CA PHE A 191 17.44 -18.65 -6.62
C PHE A 191 18.42 -18.88 -5.47
N GLY A 192 19.01 -17.82 -4.93
CA GLY A 192 19.94 -17.86 -3.80
C GLY A 192 19.29 -18.02 -2.42
N VAL A 193 17.99 -17.74 -2.28
CA VAL A 193 17.29 -17.91 -1.00
C VAL A 193 17.01 -19.39 -0.76
N PRO A 194 17.39 -19.94 0.42
CA PRO A 194 17.10 -21.34 0.78
C PRO A 194 15.59 -21.64 0.69
N ARG A 195 15.23 -22.78 0.10
CA ARG A 195 13.82 -23.15 -0.17
C ARG A 195 12.93 -23.23 1.07
N HIS A 196 13.51 -23.43 2.24
CA HIS A 196 12.76 -23.48 3.50
C HIS A 196 12.45 -22.08 4.06
N ILE A 197 13.03 -21.01 3.50
CA ILE A 197 12.78 -19.63 3.91
C ILE A 197 11.78 -19.01 2.94
N PRO A 198 10.55 -18.71 3.38
CA PRO A 198 9.56 -18.02 2.56
C PRO A 198 10.01 -16.59 2.18
N VAL A 199 9.61 -16.18 0.98
CA VAL A 199 9.82 -14.82 0.47
C VAL A 199 8.48 -14.19 0.16
N ILE A 200 8.20 -13.01 0.71
CA ILE A 200 7.13 -12.14 0.25
C ILE A 200 7.68 -11.28 -0.89
N LEU A 201 7.11 -11.40 -2.08
CA LEU A 201 7.24 -10.42 -3.15
C LEU A 201 6.05 -9.47 -3.06
N ASP A 202 6.28 -8.29 -2.49
CA ASP A 202 5.25 -7.26 -2.36
C ASP A 202 5.09 -6.49 -3.67
N GLU A 203 4.02 -6.78 -4.36
CA GLU A 203 3.60 -6.18 -5.61
C GLU A 203 2.41 -5.23 -5.42
N ALA A 204 2.38 -4.46 -4.33
CA ALA A 204 1.29 -3.51 -4.06
C ALA A 204 1.10 -2.45 -5.17
N TYR A 205 2.06 -2.30 -6.05
CA TYR A 205 2.04 -1.34 -7.17
C TYR A 205 2.21 -2.01 -8.54
N ALA A 206 1.91 -3.31 -8.67
CA ALA A 206 2.11 -4.09 -9.89
C ALA A 206 1.42 -3.47 -11.11
N GLU A 207 0.24 -2.87 -10.93
CA GLU A 207 -0.55 -2.25 -12.01
C GLU A 207 0.13 -1.02 -12.64
N PHE A 208 1.15 -0.45 -11.98
CA PHE A 208 1.94 0.68 -12.51
C PHE A 208 3.23 0.27 -13.22
N LEU A 209 3.53 -1.03 -13.29
CA LEU A 209 4.64 -1.55 -14.07
C LEU A 209 4.34 -1.45 -15.58
N SER A 210 5.38 -1.25 -16.39
CA SER A 210 5.25 -1.42 -17.83
C SER A 210 5.22 -2.92 -18.20
N ALA A 211 4.78 -3.24 -19.42
CA ALA A 211 4.73 -4.62 -19.90
C ALA A 211 6.11 -5.31 -19.85
N GLU A 212 7.19 -4.55 -20.13
CA GLU A 212 8.57 -5.06 -20.10
C GLU A 212 9.08 -5.30 -18.67
N GLU A 213 8.53 -4.57 -17.69
CA GLU A 213 8.89 -4.73 -16.30
C GLU A 213 8.03 -5.77 -15.57
N ALA A 214 6.84 -6.07 -16.10
CA ALA A 214 5.96 -7.08 -15.53
C ALA A 214 6.63 -8.47 -15.58
N LEU A 215 6.38 -9.27 -14.55
CA LEU A 215 6.83 -10.66 -14.49
C LEU A 215 5.60 -11.57 -14.54
N ASP A 216 5.74 -12.71 -15.17
CA ASP A 216 4.72 -13.75 -15.07
C ASP A 216 4.75 -14.35 -13.65
N PRO A 217 3.71 -14.13 -12.85
CA PRO A 217 3.66 -14.64 -11.49
C PRO A 217 3.61 -16.16 -11.44
N LEU A 218 2.99 -16.82 -12.42
CA LEU A 218 2.88 -18.28 -12.45
C LEU A 218 4.22 -18.94 -12.78
N GLU A 219 5.01 -18.34 -13.70
CA GLU A 219 6.39 -18.78 -13.97
C GLU A 219 7.24 -18.71 -12.69
N LEU A 220 7.12 -17.60 -11.95
CA LEU A 220 7.86 -17.43 -10.69
C LEU A 220 7.45 -18.47 -9.65
N LEU A 221 6.15 -18.69 -9.44
CA LEU A 221 5.65 -19.64 -8.46
C LEU A 221 5.99 -21.09 -8.78
N ALA A 222 5.99 -21.47 -10.08
CA ALA A 222 6.41 -22.79 -10.52
C ALA A 222 7.90 -23.05 -10.20
N ARG A 223 8.73 -21.99 -10.27
CA ARG A 223 10.18 -22.10 -10.04
C ARG A 223 10.58 -21.96 -8.57
N TYR A 224 9.86 -21.14 -7.80
CA TYR A 224 10.17 -20.78 -6.43
C TYR A 224 9.02 -21.12 -5.48
N PRO A 225 8.92 -22.37 -4.99
CA PRO A 225 7.79 -22.82 -4.18
C PRO A 225 7.71 -22.15 -2.79
N ASN A 226 8.76 -21.47 -2.35
CA ASN A 226 8.79 -20.64 -1.13
C ASN A 226 8.37 -19.20 -1.36
N LEU A 227 7.92 -18.82 -2.57
CA LEU A 227 7.47 -17.47 -2.89
C LEU A 227 5.98 -17.29 -2.56
N LEU A 228 5.66 -16.14 -1.96
CA LEU A 228 4.30 -15.59 -1.81
C LEU A 228 4.26 -14.23 -2.47
N ILE A 229 3.40 -14.05 -3.47
CA ILE A 229 3.18 -12.76 -4.13
C ILE A 229 2.04 -12.04 -3.41
N LEU A 230 2.34 -10.87 -2.86
CA LEU A 230 1.42 -10.04 -2.06
C LEU A 230 0.91 -8.88 -2.89
N ARG A 231 -0.41 -8.69 -2.99
CA ARG A 231 -1.06 -7.61 -3.75
C ARG A 231 -2.19 -6.95 -2.94
N THR A 232 -2.65 -5.78 -3.40
CA THR A 232 -3.66 -4.98 -2.71
C THR A 232 -4.60 -4.29 -3.67
N PHE A 233 -5.84 -4.05 -3.23
CA PHE A 233 -6.80 -3.19 -3.92
C PHE A 233 -6.72 -1.72 -3.45
N SER A 234 -5.79 -1.39 -2.56
CA SER A 234 -5.68 -0.04 -1.98
C SER A 234 -5.10 1.01 -2.94
N LYS A 235 -4.34 0.62 -3.97
CA LYS A 235 -3.53 1.53 -4.79
C LYS A 235 -4.18 1.83 -6.14
N ALA A 236 -3.91 1.07 -7.17
CA ALA A 236 -4.48 1.27 -8.51
C ALA A 236 -6.02 1.24 -8.49
N TYR A 237 -6.60 0.32 -7.77
CA TYR A 237 -8.05 0.14 -7.66
C TYR A 237 -8.76 1.25 -6.85
N GLY A 238 -8.03 2.01 -6.01
CA GLY A 238 -8.60 3.10 -5.22
C GLY A 238 -9.50 2.64 -4.05
N LEU A 239 -9.33 1.42 -3.55
CA LEU A 239 -10.16 0.81 -2.52
C LEU A 239 -9.47 0.73 -1.15
N ALA A 240 -8.63 1.72 -0.83
CA ALA A 240 -7.85 1.73 0.41
C ALA A 240 -8.71 1.61 1.68
N GLY A 241 -9.89 2.25 1.69
CA GLY A 241 -10.84 2.23 2.80
C GLY A 241 -11.53 0.88 3.02
N LEU A 242 -11.64 0.04 1.99
CA LEU A 242 -12.30 -1.27 2.09
C LEU A 242 -11.41 -2.36 2.69
N ARG A 243 -10.11 -2.07 2.88
CA ARG A 243 -9.16 -3.01 3.47
C ARG A 243 -9.15 -4.38 2.78
N ILE A 244 -8.83 -4.42 1.48
CA ILE A 244 -8.76 -5.64 0.69
C ILE A 244 -7.33 -5.87 0.20
N GLY A 245 -6.80 -7.05 0.48
CA GLY A 245 -5.52 -7.51 -0.03
C GLY A 245 -5.47 -9.03 -0.09
N TYR A 246 -4.50 -9.55 -0.81
CA TYR A 246 -4.33 -10.99 -0.97
C TYR A 246 -2.86 -11.35 -1.20
N ALA A 247 -2.55 -12.60 -0.90
CA ALA A 247 -1.34 -13.24 -1.37
C ALA A 247 -1.68 -14.54 -2.07
N PHE A 248 -0.81 -14.94 -2.99
CA PHE A 248 -0.92 -16.24 -3.66
C PHE A 248 0.46 -16.88 -3.81
N GLY A 249 0.49 -18.22 -3.84
CA GLY A 249 1.72 -18.97 -3.82
C GLY A 249 1.51 -20.48 -3.86
N HIS A 250 2.52 -21.24 -3.47
CA HIS A 250 2.40 -22.69 -3.40
C HIS A 250 1.34 -23.13 -2.38
N ARG A 251 0.52 -24.14 -2.76
CA ARG A 251 -0.63 -24.61 -1.94
C ARG A 251 -0.29 -24.90 -0.49
N ASP A 252 0.85 -25.55 -0.24
CA ASP A 252 1.22 -25.94 1.12
C ASP A 252 1.55 -24.72 1.99
N LEU A 253 2.19 -23.72 1.43
CA LEU A 253 2.51 -22.47 2.12
C LEU A 253 1.24 -21.67 2.38
N VAL A 254 0.38 -21.49 1.36
CA VAL A 254 -0.91 -20.81 1.50
C VAL A 254 -1.82 -21.52 2.50
N ARG A 255 -1.88 -22.87 2.49
CA ARG A 255 -2.65 -23.64 3.46
C ARG A 255 -2.22 -23.38 4.91
N ARG A 256 -0.92 -23.23 5.15
CA ARG A 256 -0.41 -22.85 6.48
C ARG A 256 -0.89 -21.45 6.89
N VAL A 257 -0.82 -20.48 5.99
CA VAL A 257 -1.27 -19.11 6.25
C VAL A 257 -2.77 -19.06 6.47
N ARG A 258 -3.57 -19.79 5.69
CA ARG A 258 -5.04 -19.86 5.83
C ARG A 258 -5.52 -20.38 7.18
N ARG A 259 -4.68 -21.09 7.96
CA ARG A 259 -5.04 -21.51 9.34
C ARG A 259 -5.27 -20.34 10.28
N LEU A 260 -4.71 -19.15 9.95
CA LEU A 260 -4.92 -17.92 10.70
C LEU A 260 -5.97 -17.00 10.03
N GLN A 261 -6.78 -17.54 9.09
CA GLN A 261 -7.86 -16.78 8.46
C GLN A 261 -8.92 -16.40 9.50
N VAL A 262 -9.18 -15.10 9.61
CA VAL A 262 -10.17 -14.56 10.55
C VAL A 262 -11.57 -14.94 10.07
N PRO A 263 -12.39 -15.65 10.89
CA PRO A 263 -13.79 -15.92 10.57
C PRO A 263 -14.57 -14.61 10.35
N PHE A 264 -15.46 -14.58 9.35
CA PHE A 264 -16.23 -13.39 8.96
C PHE A 264 -15.37 -12.17 8.63
N GLY A 265 -14.07 -12.36 8.37
CA GLY A 265 -13.09 -11.27 8.24
C GLY A 265 -13.15 -10.50 6.92
N MET A 266 -13.91 -10.95 5.92
CA MET A 266 -14.04 -10.32 4.61
C MET A 266 -15.50 -9.88 4.38
N PRO A 267 -15.80 -8.56 4.39
CA PRO A 267 -17.16 -8.08 4.22
C PRO A 267 -17.67 -8.30 2.78
N GLU A 268 -18.97 -8.46 2.61
CA GLU A 268 -19.62 -8.67 1.30
C GLU A 268 -19.34 -7.51 0.34
N THR A 269 -19.27 -6.29 0.84
CA THR A 269 -18.89 -5.10 0.06
C THR A 269 -17.50 -5.22 -0.56
N ALA A 270 -16.56 -5.93 0.09
CA ALA A 270 -15.23 -6.18 -0.46
C ALA A 270 -15.31 -7.12 -1.67
N THR A 271 -16.05 -8.22 -1.57
CA THR A 271 -16.25 -9.17 -2.67
C THR A 271 -16.93 -8.51 -3.87
N ALA A 272 -17.99 -7.73 -3.63
CA ALA A 272 -18.69 -6.98 -4.67
C ALA A 272 -17.78 -5.96 -5.36
N ALA A 273 -16.99 -5.20 -4.59
CA ALA A 273 -16.07 -4.22 -5.12
C ALA A 273 -14.96 -4.83 -5.99
N VAL A 274 -14.43 -6.00 -5.59
CA VAL A 274 -13.42 -6.72 -6.39
C VAL A 274 -14.01 -7.23 -7.69
N ALA A 275 -15.17 -7.86 -7.65
CA ALA A 275 -15.85 -8.36 -8.85
C ALA A 275 -16.11 -7.23 -9.86
N ALA A 276 -16.66 -6.11 -9.40
CA ALA A 276 -16.91 -4.93 -10.23
C ALA A 276 -15.61 -4.30 -10.75
N SER A 277 -14.55 -4.24 -9.93
CA SER A 277 -13.24 -3.73 -10.35
C SER A 277 -12.60 -4.57 -11.47
N TYR A 278 -12.73 -5.88 -11.42
CA TYR A 278 -12.22 -6.76 -12.46
C TYR A 278 -13.03 -6.66 -13.76
N ALA A 279 -14.35 -6.45 -13.64
CA ALA A 279 -15.21 -6.19 -14.79
C ALA A 279 -14.91 -4.84 -15.46
N ALA A 280 -14.47 -3.83 -14.70
CA ALA A 280 -14.14 -2.49 -15.17
C ALA A 280 -12.63 -2.33 -15.52
N ALA A 281 -12.01 -3.34 -16.12
CA ALA A 281 -10.57 -3.35 -16.37
C ALA A 281 -10.10 -2.23 -17.31
N THR A 282 -10.92 -1.82 -18.29
CA THR A 282 -10.60 -0.73 -19.21
C THR A 282 -10.50 0.60 -18.49
N GLU A 283 -11.52 0.96 -17.69
CA GLU A 283 -11.55 2.21 -16.91
C GLU A 283 -10.43 2.24 -15.84
N LEU A 284 -10.12 1.06 -15.28
CA LEU A 284 -8.99 0.94 -14.35
C LEU A 284 -7.67 1.26 -15.06
N ASN A 285 -7.44 0.70 -16.25
CA ASN A 285 -6.22 0.94 -17.03
C ASN A 285 -6.09 2.42 -17.42
N GLU A 286 -7.17 3.07 -17.83
CA GLU A 286 -7.19 4.51 -18.12
C GLU A 286 -6.81 5.34 -16.89
N ARG A 287 -7.33 4.98 -15.72
CA ARG A 287 -6.98 5.62 -14.45
C ARG A 287 -5.51 5.45 -14.08
N VAL A 288 -4.97 4.24 -14.21
CA VAL A 288 -3.55 3.94 -13.99
C VAL A 288 -2.67 4.74 -14.96
N LEU A 289 -3.06 4.82 -16.23
CA LEU A 289 -2.37 5.62 -17.23
C LEU A 289 -2.38 7.10 -16.85
N ARG A 290 -3.54 7.65 -16.44
CA ARG A 290 -3.65 9.04 -16.01
C ARG A 290 -2.71 9.37 -14.84
N ILE A 291 -2.69 8.53 -13.79
CA ILE A 291 -1.77 8.70 -12.65
C ILE A 291 -0.32 8.63 -13.13
N THR A 292 -0.02 7.68 -14.01
CA THR A 292 1.33 7.47 -14.55
C THR A 292 1.83 8.69 -15.32
N VAL A 293 0.99 9.25 -16.20
CA VAL A 293 1.32 10.46 -16.98
C VAL A 293 1.58 11.65 -16.04
N GLN A 294 0.68 11.90 -15.09
CA GLN A 294 0.84 12.99 -14.12
C GLN A 294 2.11 12.82 -13.27
N ARG A 295 2.40 11.60 -12.81
CA ARG A 295 3.64 11.30 -12.10
C ARG A 295 4.89 11.64 -12.92
N GLU A 296 4.94 11.22 -14.18
CA GLU A 296 6.11 11.49 -15.04
C GLU A 296 6.23 12.97 -15.41
N MET A 297 5.11 13.68 -15.58
CA MET A 297 5.12 15.14 -15.78
C MET A 297 5.72 15.85 -14.57
N LEU A 298 5.17 15.62 -13.38
CA LEU A 298 5.69 16.22 -12.14
C LEU A 298 7.17 15.86 -11.94
N ARG A 299 7.54 14.58 -12.11
CA ARG A 299 8.92 14.13 -12.00
C ARG A 299 9.85 14.87 -12.97
N THR A 300 9.42 15.09 -14.20
CA THR A 300 10.20 15.78 -15.24
C THR A 300 10.43 17.25 -14.86
N THR A 301 9.39 17.95 -14.43
CA THR A 301 9.47 19.34 -13.96
C THR A 301 10.45 19.47 -12.79
N LEU A 302 10.29 18.63 -11.76
CA LEU A 302 11.17 18.66 -10.60
C LEU A 302 12.63 18.32 -10.94
N ARG A 303 12.87 17.40 -11.87
CA ARG A 303 14.25 17.10 -12.35
C ARG A 303 14.88 18.26 -13.11
N ARG A 304 14.13 18.98 -13.92
CA ARG A 304 14.61 20.21 -14.61
C ARG A 304 15.00 21.28 -13.60
N SER A 305 14.40 21.30 -12.42
CA SER A 305 14.78 22.19 -11.32
C SER A 305 15.99 21.69 -10.50
N GLY A 306 16.67 20.64 -10.96
CA GLY A 306 17.90 20.12 -10.33
C GLY A 306 17.67 19.07 -9.25
N ILE A 307 16.41 18.67 -8.95
CA ILE A 307 16.12 17.64 -7.93
C ILE A 307 16.33 16.25 -8.53
N ARG A 308 17.21 15.45 -7.95
CA ARG A 308 17.47 14.07 -8.41
C ARG A 308 16.40 13.12 -7.92
N ILE A 309 15.35 12.92 -8.72
CA ILE A 309 14.23 12.04 -8.38
C ILE A 309 14.39 10.70 -9.10
N PRO A 310 14.39 9.56 -8.38
CA PRO A 310 14.43 8.23 -9.00
C PRO A 310 13.20 8.02 -9.88
N ARG A 311 13.31 7.11 -10.86
CA ARG A 311 12.15 6.68 -11.64
C ARG A 311 11.23 5.87 -10.74
N SER A 312 9.98 6.30 -10.61
CA SER A 312 8.99 5.63 -9.80
C SER A 312 8.02 4.80 -10.65
N ARG A 313 7.66 3.62 -10.14
CA ARG A 313 6.59 2.76 -10.62
C ARG A 313 5.50 2.57 -9.56
N GLY A 314 5.29 3.59 -8.72
CA GLY A 314 4.16 3.69 -7.80
C GLY A 314 3.28 4.88 -8.13
N ASN A 315 2.23 5.11 -7.36
CA ASN A 315 1.42 6.33 -7.41
C ASN A 315 2.01 7.44 -6.50
N PHE A 316 3.32 7.55 -6.46
CA PHE A 316 4.07 8.49 -5.62
C PHE A 316 5.42 8.83 -6.24
N LEU A 317 6.04 9.90 -5.73
CA LEU A 317 7.43 10.26 -5.97
C LEU A 317 8.20 10.30 -4.65
N TYR A 318 9.46 9.86 -4.70
CA TYR A 318 10.43 10.01 -3.63
C TYR A 318 11.32 11.20 -3.93
N LEU A 319 11.39 12.14 -3.00
CA LEU A 319 12.12 13.39 -3.06
C LEU A 319 13.35 13.26 -2.14
N PRO A 320 14.53 12.94 -2.68
CA PRO A 320 15.72 12.74 -1.86
C PRO A 320 16.31 14.06 -1.38
N GLY A 321 16.95 14.00 -0.24
CA GLY A 321 17.71 15.11 0.35
C GLY A 321 17.04 15.75 1.56
N PRO A 322 17.83 16.47 2.37
CA PRO A 322 17.35 17.08 3.59
C PRO A 322 16.42 18.27 3.31
N GLY A 323 15.51 18.55 4.23
CA GLY A 323 14.63 19.72 4.19
C GLY A 323 13.43 19.62 3.24
N MET A 324 13.19 18.47 2.59
CA MET A 324 12.05 18.31 1.69
C MET A 324 10.70 18.38 2.42
N VAL A 325 10.61 17.78 3.59
CA VAL A 325 9.39 17.80 4.43
C VAL A 325 9.07 19.23 4.85
N GLU A 326 10.04 19.96 5.35
CA GLU A 326 9.88 21.34 5.84
C GLU A 326 9.51 22.30 4.71
N THR A 327 10.11 22.12 3.52
CA THR A 327 9.80 22.95 2.35
C THR A 327 8.37 22.75 1.88
N LEU A 328 7.90 21.50 1.80
CA LEU A 328 6.52 21.18 1.45
C LEU A 328 5.54 21.65 2.54
N ALA A 329 5.87 21.47 3.81
CA ALA A 329 5.03 21.88 4.93
C ALA A 329 4.80 23.41 4.95
N ARG A 330 5.83 24.21 4.65
CA ARG A 330 5.69 25.67 4.51
C ARG A 330 4.73 26.09 3.39
N ALA A 331 4.59 25.25 2.36
CA ALA A 331 3.63 25.44 1.28
C ALA A 331 2.23 24.82 1.58
N GLY A 332 1.99 24.35 2.80
CA GLY A 332 0.72 23.72 3.18
C GLY A 332 0.54 22.29 2.66
N ILE A 333 1.63 21.61 2.29
CA ILE A 333 1.63 20.25 1.76
C ILE A 333 2.19 19.30 2.81
N ALA A 334 1.39 18.34 3.29
CA ALA A 334 1.86 17.27 4.13
C ALA A 334 2.49 16.16 3.27
N ALA A 335 3.69 15.71 3.61
CA ALA A 335 4.43 14.65 2.95
C ALA A 335 4.90 13.60 3.96
N LYS A 336 5.15 12.37 3.51
CA LYS A 336 5.77 11.34 4.34
C LYS A 336 7.27 11.59 4.43
N GLY A 337 7.77 11.90 5.62
CA GLY A 337 9.19 12.13 5.86
C GLY A 337 9.95 10.87 6.26
N TYR A 338 11.28 10.92 6.03
CA TYR A 338 12.26 9.90 6.40
C TYR A 338 13.38 10.50 7.24
N PRO A 339 14.15 9.69 7.99
CA PRO A 339 15.17 10.20 8.93
C PRO A 339 16.29 11.04 8.28
N ASP A 340 16.56 10.81 7.00
CA ASP A 340 17.54 11.55 6.20
C ASP A 340 17.04 12.91 5.67
N GLY A 341 15.80 13.29 6.06
CA GLY A 341 15.13 14.51 5.60
C GLY A 341 14.50 14.42 4.22
N SER A 342 14.58 13.28 3.55
CA SER A 342 13.85 13.01 2.31
C SER A 342 12.36 12.87 2.55
N ALA A 343 11.57 12.98 1.47
CA ALA A 343 10.11 12.88 1.54
C ALA A 343 9.55 11.96 0.45
N ARG A 344 8.38 11.37 0.71
CA ARG A 344 7.54 10.74 -0.31
C ARG A 344 6.21 11.48 -0.38
N ILE A 345 5.76 11.75 -1.59
CA ILE A 345 4.48 12.39 -1.89
C ILE A 345 3.63 11.49 -2.79
N ALA A 346 2.32 11.36 -2.50
CA ALA A 346 1.37 10.80 -3.45
C ALA A 346 1.22 11.74 -4.65
N VAL A 347 0.88 11.20 -5.83
CA VAL A 347 0.71 11.95 -7.08
C VAL A 347 -0.60 11.63 -7.76
N GLY A 348 -1.04 12.51 -8.67
CA GLY A 348 -2.20 12.32 -9.51
C GLY A 348 -3.35 13.29 -9.24
N ASP A 349 -3.31 14.10 -8.17
CA ASP A 349 -4.15 15.29 -8.02
C ASP A 349 -3.45 16.49 -8.65
N VAL A 350 -3.99 16.99 -9.76
CA VAL A 350 -3.39 18.09 -10.53
C VAL A 350 -3.18 19.35 -9.69
N ALA A 351 -4.08 19.65 -8.77
CA ALA A 351 -3.96 20.84 -7.92
C ALA A 351 -2.85 20.69 -6.88
N ALA A 352 -2.73 19.48 -6.32
CA ALA A 352 -1.65 19.13 -5.39
C ALA A 352 -0.29 19.10 -6.11
N ASP A 353 -0.20 18.46 -7.29
CA ASP A 353 1.02 18.37 -8.08
C ASP A 353 1.53 19.78 -8.45
N ARG A 354 0.66 20.70 -8.87
CA ARG A 354 0.98 22.10 -9.09
C ARG A 354 1.45 22.85 -7.84
N ALA A 355 0.89 22.50 -6.66
CA ALA A 355 1.36 23.07 -5.40
C ALA A 355 2.78 22.60 -5.07
N VAL A 356 3.09 21.34 -5.31
CA VAL A 356 4.44 20.76 -5.17
C VAL A 356 5.42 21.44 -6.12
N GLU A 357 5.08 21.63 -7.39
CA GLU A 357 5.90 22.35 -8.38
C GLU A 357 6.22 23.76 -7.91
N ARG A 358 5.22 24.54 -7.48
CA ARG A 358 5.45 25.90 -6.95
C ARG A 358 6.35 25.91 -5.72
N ALA A 359 6.19 24.94 -4.83
CA ALA A 359 6.96 24.86 -3.59
C ALA A 359 8.44 24.54 -3.84
N LEU A 360 8.74 23.70 -4.82
CA LEU A 360 10.09 23.15 -5.05
C LEU A 360 10.83 23.81 -6.21
N CYS A 361 10.12 24.34 -7.23
CA CYS A 361 10.73 24.92 -8.42
C CYS A 361 10.74 26.47 -8.43
N GLY A 362 9.95 27.11 -7.55
CA GLY A 362 9.75 28.55 -7.54
C GLY A 362 8.85 29.06 -8.68
N PRO A 363 8.39 30.32 -8.59
CA PRO A 363 7.36 30.84 -9.50
C PRO A 363 7.82 31.08 -10.93
N ALA A 364 9.10 31.22 -11.19
CA ALA A 364 9.64 31.55 -12.51
C ALA A 364 9.63 30.38 -13.50
N LEU A 365 10.02 29.18 -13.06
CA LEU A 365 10.05 27.96 -13.87
C LEU A 365 8.66 27.49 -14.29
N VAL A 366 7.69 27.61 -13.38
CA VAL A 366 6.29 27.21 -13.62
C VAL A 366 5.62 28.05 -14.73
N ARG A 367 6.05 29.32 -14.93
CA ARG A 367 5.51 30.18 -15.99
C ARG A 367 6.02 29.80 -17.38
N VAL A 368 7.28 29.41 -17.52
CA VAL A 368 7.87 29.03 -18.81
C VAL A 368 7.26 27.75 -19.36
N GLU A 369 7.01 26.77 -18.50
CA GLU A 369 6.40 25.50 -18.92
C GLU A 369 4.92 25.65 -19.28
N ARG A 370 4.19 26.58 -18.65
CA ARG A 370 2.82 26.90 -19.04
C ARG A 370 2.72 27.45 -20.44
N ALA A 371 3.56 28.39 -20.80
CA ALA A 371 3.58 28.93 -22.14
C ALA A 371 3.88 27.88 -23.20
N ALA A 372 4.86 26.99 -22.95
CA ALA A 372 5.20 25.90 -23.86
C ALA A 372 4.12 24.80 -23.97
N ALA A 373 3.36 24.54 -22.90
CA ALA A 373 2.26 23.57 -22.91
C ALA A 373 0.99 24.12 -23.60
N GLU A 374 0.70 25.40 -23.45
CA GLU A 374 -0.39 26.09 -24.13
C GLU A 374 -0.11 26.19 -25.64
N GLU A 375 1.13 26.44 -26.05
CA GLU A 375 1.56 26.43 -27.45
C GLU A 375 1.51 25.04 -28.11
N SER A 376 1.71 23.98 -27.35
CA SER A 376 1.70 22.58 -27.86
C SER A 376 0.32 21.93 -27.93
N GLY A 377 -0.74 22.61 -27.51
CA GLY A 377 -2.14 22.10 -27.60
C GLY A 377 -2.48 20.92 -26.69
N VAL A 378 -1.62 20.57 -25.74
CA VAL A 378 -1.80 19.40 -24.83
C VAL A 378 -2.88 19.64 -23.76
N TRP A 379 -3.43 20.85 -23.65
CA TRP A 379 -4.40 21.26 -22.62
C TRP A 379 -5.78 21.60 -23.17
N SER A 380 -6.40 20.70 -23.90
CA SER A 380 -7.83 20.77 -24.20
C SER A 380 -8.55 19.66 -23.43
N THR A 381 -8.83 19.90 -22.16
CA THR A 381 -9.81 19.09 -21.42
C THR A 381 -10.76 20.03 -20.70
N THR A 382 -11.92 20.25 -21.32
CA THR A 382 -13.15 20.65 -20.65
C THR A 382 -13.42 19.66 -19.50
N ALA A 383 -13.38 20.15 -18.28
CA ALA A 383 -13.87 19.40 -17.14
C ALA A 383 -15.36 19.06 -17.37
N PRO A 384 -15.82 17.84 -17.13
CA PRO A 384 -17.24 17.58 -17.10
C PRO A 384 -17.89 18.42 -16.01
N ALA A 385 -18.95 19.12 -16.35
CA ALA A 385 -19.72 19.94 -15.45
C ALA A 385 -20.25 19.08 -14.29
N ASP A 386 -20.16 19.61 -13.09
CA ASP A 386 -20.64 19.02 -11.84
C ASP A 386 -22.19 18.93 -11.91
N PRO A 387 -22.83 17.74 -11.86
CA PRO A 387 -24.28 17.62 -12.02
C PRO A 387 -25.09 17.92 -10.74
N VAL A 388 -24.50 18.56 -9.73
CA VAL A 388 -25.17 18.82 -8.43
C VAL A 388 -25.55 20.29 -8.24
N ARG A 389 -25.95 21.01 -9.28
CA ARG A 389 -26.66 22.32 -9.15
C ARG A 389 -27.75 22.52 -10.16
N ALA A 390 -28.78 21.69 -10.10
CA ALA A 390 -30.07 22.03 -10.72
C ALA A 390 -31.22 21.28 -10.00
N GLY A 391 -31.72 21.84 -8.94
CA GLY A 391 -32.86 21.23 -8.22
C GLY A 391 -33.32 22.06 -7.04
N ASN A 392 -33.55 23.35 -7.23
CA ASN A 392 -34.48 24.13 -6.40
C ASN A 392 -34.92 25.35 -7.18
N LEU A 393 -36.10 25.27 -7.76
CA LEU A 393 -37.07 26.39 -7.85
C LEU A 393 -38.38 25.92 -8.53
N ARG A 394 -39.43 25.91 -7.66
CA ARG A 394 -40.88 26.07 -7.97
C ARG A 394 -41.54 24.88 -8.73
N THR A 395 -42.62 24.38 -8.31
CA THR A 395 -43.84 24.76 -7.53
C THR A 395 -44.42 23.52 -6.87
#